data_749399d53b279a559d8addf401f109cc
#
_entry.id   749399d53b279a559d8addf401f109cc
#
_cell.length_a   1.000
_cell.length_b   1.000
_cell.length_c   1.000
_cell.angle_alpha   90.00
_cell.angle_beta   90.00
_cell.angle_gamma   90.00
#
_symmetry.space_group_name_H-M   'P 1'
#
loop_
_entity.id
_entity.type
_entity.pdbx_description
1 polymer ?
#
loop_
_entity_poly.entity_id
_entity_poly.type
_entity_poly.pdbx_seq_one_letter_code
_entity_poly.pdbx_strand_id
1 'polypeptide(L)'
;MSFELPALPYAKDALAPHISAETIEYHYGKHHQTYVTNLNNLIKGTAFEGKSLEEIIRSSEGGVFNNAAQVWNHTFYWNCLAPNAGGEPTGKVAEAIAASFGSFADFKAQFTDAAIKNFGSGWTWLVKKSDGKLAIVSTSNAGTPLTTDATPLLTVDVWEHAYYIDYRNARPGYLEHFWALVNWEFVAKNLAA
;
A
#
# COMPACT_ATOMS: atom_id res chain seq x y z
N MET A 1 13.30 6.51 20.71
CA MET A 1 13.60 6.78 19.27
C MET A 1 12.28 7.15 18.62
N SER A 2 12.20 8.22 17.84
CA SER A 2 10.98 8.65 17.17
C SER A 2 10.98 8.16 15.72
N PHE A 3 9.81 7.88 15.19
CA PHE A 3 9.64 7.61 13.75
C PHE A 3 9.71 8.92 12.96
N GLU A 4 10.22 8.84 11.75
CA GLU A 4 10.27 9.95 10.80
C GLU A 4 9.48 9.60 9.56
N LEU A 5 8.97 10.62 8.85
CA LEU A 5 8.33 10.42 7.56
C LEU A 5 9.42 9.99 6.56
N PRO A 6 9.34 8.77 6.00
CA PRO A 6 10.33 8.32 5.03
C PRO A 6 10.30 9.22 3.78
N ALA A 7 11.46 9.47 3.18
CA ALA A 7 11.52 10.21 1.92
C ALA A 7 10.76 9.46 0.81
N LEU A 8 10.05 10.22 -0.05
CA LEU A 8 9.50 9.65 -1.28
C LEU A 8 10.63 9.13 -2.17
N PRO A 9 10.46 7.95 -2.82
CA PRO A 9 11.49 7.42 -3.73
C PRO A 9 11.56 8.16 -5.09
N TYR A 10 10.75 9.19 -5.30
CA TYR A 10 10.67 10.00 -6.51
C TYR A 10 10.22 11.44 -6.17
N ALA A 11 10.32 12.35 -7.14
CA ALA A 11 9.82 13.72 -7.00
C ALA A 11 8.30 13.75 -6.86
N LYS A 12 7.75 14.75 -6.17
CA LYS A 12 6.30 14.89 -5.91
C LYS A 12 5.44 14.93 -7.18
N ASP A 13 5.97 15.41 -8.29
CA ASP A 13 5.29 15.50 -9.59
C ASP A 13 5.60 14.32 -10.54
N ALA A 14 6.42 13.37 -10.11
CA ALA A 14 6.91 12.30 -10.98
C ALA A 14 5.83 11.30 -11.40
N LEU A 15 4.73 11.19 -10.66
CA LEU A 15 3.63 10.26 -10.96
C LEU A 15 2.56 10.89 -11.88
N ALA A 16 2.67 12.19 -12.20
CA ALA A 16 1.77 12.83 -13.16
C ALA A 16 1.92 12.18 -14.55
N PRO A 17 0.83 12.13 -15.36
CA PRO A 17 -0.51 12.66 -15.11
C PRO A 17 -1.44 11.73 -14.31
N HIS A 18 -0.95 10.59 -13.83
CA HIS A 18 -1.77 9.54 -13.18
C HIS A 18 -2.16 9.91 -11.74
N ILE A 19 -1.21 10.46 -10.99
CA ILE A 19 -1.41 11.04 -9.66
C ILE A 19 -0.73 12.39 -9.65
N SER A 20 -1.50 13.45 -9.35
CA SER A 20 -1.00 14.83 -9.38
C SER A 20 -0.06 15.14 -8.21
N ALA A 21 0.77 16.16 -8.40
CA ALA A 21 1.59 16.70 -7.32
C ALA A 21 0.74 17.20 -6.15
N GLU A 22 -0.45 17.74 -6.40
CA GLU A 22 -1.38 18.18 -5.37
C GLU A 22 -1.85 17.00 -4.52
N THR A 23 -2.23 15.87 -5.14
CA THR A 23 -2.56 14.65 -4.40
C THR A 23 -1.40 14.19 -3.51
N ILE A 24 -0.17 14.19 -4.03
CA ILE A 24 1.01 13.82 -3.25
C ILE A 24 1.26 14.80 -2.09
N GLU A 25 1.05 16.10 -2.28
CA GLU A 25 1.22 17.09 -1.22
C GLU A 25 0.29 16.81 -0.03
N TYR A 26 -0.96 16.43 -0.29
CA TYR A 26 -1.91 16.07 0.76
C TYR A 26 -1.72 14.64 1.28
N HIS A 27 -1.60 13.67 0.39
CA HIS A 27 -1.56 12.25 0.76
C HIS A 27 -0.26 11.89 1.51
N TYR A 28 0.89 12.33 1.00
CA TYR A 28 2.18 12.14 1.65
C TYR A 28 2.46 13.22 2.70
N GLY A 29 2.35 14.49 2.30
CA GLY A 29 2.78 15.63 3.11
C GLY A 29 1.85 15.97 4.27
N LYS A 30 0.59 15.57 4.22
CA LYS A 30 -0.40 15.81 5.29
C LYS A 30 -0.84 14.50 5.95
N HIS A 31 -1.51 13.59 5.23
CA HIS A 31 -2.02 12.34 5.81
C HIS A 31 -0.90 11.46 6.39
N HIS A 32 0.07 11.07 5.59
CA HIS A 32 1.17 10.21 6.04
C HIS A 32 1.98 10.88 7.16
N GLN A 33 2.30 12.17 7.02
CA GLN A 33 2.99 12.93 8.07
C GLN A 33 2.19 12.96 9.39
N THR A 34 0.87 13.12 9.31
CA THR A 34 0.00 13.15 10.51
C THR A 34 0.01 11.80 11.24
N TYR A 35 -0.01 10.68 10.50
CA TYR A 35 0.11 9.35 11.13
C TYR A 35 1.44 9.18 11.86
N VAL A 36 2.54 9.64 11.29
CA VAL A 36 3.86 9.64 11.94
C VAL A 36 3.85 10.46 13.23
N THR A 37 3.35 11.68 13.16
CA THR A 37 3.26 12.61 14.30
C THR A 37 2.38 12.03 15.41
N ASN A 38 1.21 11.52 15.06
CA ASN A 38 0.28 10.93 16.03
C ASN A 38 0.87 9.66 16.67
N LEU A 39 1.50 8.79 15.89
CA LEU A 39 2.16 7.60 16.42
C LEU A 39 3.21 7.97 17.47
N ASN A 40 4.10 8.89 17.14
CA ASN A 40 5.14 9.34 18.09
C ASN A 40 4.56 9.89 19.40
N ASN A 41 3.45 10.65 19.30
CA ASN A 41 2.78 11.19 20.49
C ASN A 41 2.14 10.08 21.33
N LEU A 42 1.49 9.10 20.67
CA LEU A 42 0.78 8.03 21.35
C LEU A 42 1.70 7.01 22.05
N ILE A 43 2.88 6.75 21.50
CA ILE A 43 3.80 5.75 22.07
C ILE A 43 4.74 6.30 23.13
N LYS A 44 4.87 7.63 23.22
CA LYS A 44 5.78 8.30 24.16
C LYS A 44 5.46 7.92 25.61
N GLY A 45 6.45 7.41 26.33
CA GLY A 45 6.31 6.98 27.72
C GLY A 45 5.52 5.68 27.91
N THR A 46 5.24 4.95 26.83
CA THR A 46 4.54 3.66 26.89
C THR A 46 5.50 2.48 26.63
N ALA A 47 5.00 1.26 26.78
CA ALA A 47 5.74 0.03 26.46
C ALA A 47 6.08 -0.12 24.96
N PHE A 48 5.53 0.73 24.10
CA PHE A 48 5.80 0.76 22.67
C PHE A 48 6.97 1.67 22.29
N GLU A 49 7.40 2.55 23.21
CA GLU A 49 8.54 3.43 22.95
C GLU A 49 9.82 2.61 22.72
N GLY A 50 10.48 2.85 21.59
CA GLY A 50 11.72 2.15 21.21
C GLY A 50 11.52 0.83 20.46
N LYS A 51 10.28 0.34 20.32
CA LYS A 51 9.98 -0.84 19.49
C LYS A 51 10.00 -0.49 17.99
N SER A 52 10.24 -1.49 17.15
CA SER A 52 10.08 -1.36 15.71
C SER A 52 8.62 -1.14 15.31
N LEU A 53 8.40 -0.57 14.14
CA LEU A 53 7.06 -0.31 13.63
C LEU A 53 6.23 -1.59 13.49
N GLU A 54 6.83 -2.66 12.99
CA GLU A 54 6.21 -3.97 12.82
C GLU A 54 5.85 -4.63 14.18
N GLU A 55 6.71 -4.48 15.20
CA GLU A 55 6.41 -4.96 16.55
C GLU A 55 5.21 -4.22 17.14
N ILE A 56 5.12 -2.91 16.94
CA ILE A 56 3.99 -2.10 17.40
C ILE A 56 2.71 -2.56 16.69
N ILE A 57 2.74 -2.71 15.37
CA ILE A 57 1.57 -3.15 14.58
C ILE A 57 1.05 -4.50 15.07
N ARG A 58 1.94 -5.45 15.35
CA ARG A 58 1.55 -6.81 15.77
C ARG A 58 1.08 -6.93 17.22
N SER A 59 1.40 -5.96 18.07
CA SER A 59 1.13 -6.05 19.50
C SER A 59 0.28 -4.92 20.08
N SER A 60 -0.21 -4.00 19.23
CA SER A 60 -1.06 -2.88 19.64
C SER A 60 -2.47 -2.98 19.07
N GLU A 61 -3.35 -2.16 19.61
CA GLU A 61 -4.72 -2.00 19.17
C GLU A 61 -5.15 -0.53 19.19
N GLY A 62 -6.35 -0.22 18.69
CA GLY A 62 -6.93 1.11 18.75
C GLY A 62 -6.08 2.17 18.02
N GLY A 63 -5.92 3.34 18.64
CA GLY A 63 -5.21 4.48 18.02
C GLY A 63 -3.74 4.22 17.73
N VAL A 64 -3.04 3.47 18.57
CA VAL A 64 -1.63 3.10 18.36
C VAL A 64 -1.51 2.21 17.13
N PHE A 65 -2.31 1.15 17.05
CA PHE A 65 -2.37 0.29 15.87
C PHE A 65 -2.71 1.06 14.60
N ASN A 66 -3.77 1.86 14.64
CA ASN A 66 -4.24 2.59 13.45
C ASN A 66 -3.14 3.49 12.88
N ASN A 67 -2.46 4.27 13.72
CA ASN A 67 -1.41 5.17 13.24
C ASN A 67 -0.16 4.40 12.81
N ALA A 68 0.27 3.37 13.55
CA ALA A 68 1.42 2.55 13.19
C ALA A 68 1.20 1.82 11.86
N ALA A 69 0.05 1.17 11.69
CA ALA A 69 -0.31 0.48 10.46
C ALA A 69 -0.41 1.45 9.27
N GLN A 70 -0.99 2.64 9.45
CA GLN A 70 -1.05 3.65 8.39
C GLN A 70 0.33 4.20 8.00
N VAL A 71 1.24 4.38 8.95
CA VAL A 71 2.64 4.74 8.63
C VAL A 71 3.27 3.66 7.74
N TRP A 72 3.11 2.40 8.10
CA TRP A 72 3.68 1.29 7.33
C TRP A 72 3.01 1.12 5.97
N ASN A 73 1.68 1.13 5.92
CA ASN A 73 0.90 0.95 4.69
C ASN A 73 1.23 2.02 3.65
N HIS A 74 1.34 3.30 4.08
CA HIS A 74 1.69 4.39 3.19
C HIS A 74 3.14 4.30 2.70
N THR A 75 4.09 3.97 3.57
CA THR A 75 5.48 3.74 3.17
C THR A 75 5.57 2.64 2.12
N PHE A 76 4.87 1.54 2.34
CA PHE A 76 4.81 0.43 1.39
C PHE A 76 4.16 0.84 0.06
N TYR A 77 3.06 1.59 0.12
CA TYR A 77 2.34 2.08 -1.06
C TYR A 77 3.20 2.97 -1.96
N TRP A 78 3.97 3.91 -1.38
CA TRP A 78 4.87 4.74 -2.18
C TRP A 78 5.90 3.92 -2.95
N ASN A 79 6.41 2.85 -2.37
CA ASN A 79 7.34 1.94 -3.04
C ASN A 79 6.67 1.02 -4.07
N CYS A 80 5.34 0.80 -3.96
CA CYS A 80 4.57 0.07 -4.98
C CYS A 80 4.43 0.85 -6.29
N LEU A 81 4.72 2.15 -6.29
CA LEU A 81 4.59 3.05 -7.43
C LEU A 81 5.96 3.53 -7.90
N ALA A 82 6.08 3.77 -9.20
CA ALA A 82 7.26 4.40 -9.79
C ALA A 82 6.88 5.15 -11.07
N PRO A 83 7.58 6.26 -11.40
CA PRO A 83 7.41 6.91 -12.70
C PRO A 83 7.93 6.01 -13.83
N ASN A 84 7.30 6.10 -14.99
CA ASN A 84 7.67 5.32 -16.19
C ASN A 84 7.71 3.79 -15.95
N ALA A 85 6.85 3.31 -15.06
CA ALA A 85 6.70 1.90 -14.70
C ALA A 85 5.43 1.30 -15.31
N GLY A 86 4.80 0.36 -14.65
CA GLY A 86 3.58 -0.30 -15.11
C GLY A 86 3.87 -1.43 -16.12
N GLY A 87 2.93 -1.66 -17.03
CA GLY A 87 3.00 -2.79 -17.95
C GLY A 87 2.76 -4.12 -17.24
N GLU A 88 3.24 -5.20 -17.83
CA GLU A 88 3.13 -6.55 -17.28
C GLU A 88 4.41 -6.94 -16.52
N PRO A 89 4.29 -7.70 -15.43
CA PRO A 89 5.46 -8.25 -14.74
C PRO A 89 6.17 -9.29 -15.61
N THR A 90 7.44 -9.52 -15.28
CA THR A 90 8.28 -10.55 -15.93
C THR A 90 8.86 -11.51 -14.89
N GLY A 91 9.52 -12.57 -15.35
CA GLY A 91 10.23 -13.51 -14.50
C GLY A 91 9.34 -14.16 -13.44
N LYS A 92 9.88 -14.34 -12.24
CA LYS A 92 9.20 -15.05 -11.14
C LYS A 92 7.88 -14.45 -10.72
N VAL A 93 7.70 -13.13 -10.84
CA VAL A 93 6.42 -12.49 -10.53
C VAL A 93 5.36 -12.90 -11.54
N ALA A 94 5.68 -12.87 -12.84
CA ALA A 94 4.76 -13.33 -13.88
C ALA A 94 4.39 -14.80 -13.72
N GLU A 95 5.37 -15.66 -13.40
CA GLU A 95 5.17 -17.10 -13.16
C GLU A 95 4.25 -17.34 -11.96
N ALA A 96 4.48 -16.64 -10.84
CA ALA A 96 3.67 -16.77 -9.63
C ALA A 96 2.23 -16.27 -9.83
N ILE A 97 2.04 -15.17 -10.56
CA ILE A 97 0.73 -14.66 -10.94
C ILE A 97 0.00 -15.65 -11.84
N ALA A 98 0.64 -16.18 -12.88
CA ALA A 98 0.05 -17.18 -13.77
C ALA A 98 -0.34 -18.46 -13.01
N ALA A 99 0.51 -18.93 -12.11
CA ALA A 99 0.24 -20.11 -11.29
C ALA A 99 -0.95 -19.93 -10.34
N SER A 100 -1.16 -18.71 -9.80
CA SER A 100 -2.20 -18.45 -8.82
C SER A 100 -3.51 -17.97 -9.42
N PHE A 101 -3.48 -17.26 -10.55
CA PHE A 101 -4.65 -16.59 -11.16
C PHE A 101 -4.93 -17.02 -12.60
N GLY A 102 -4.07 -17.82 -13.22
CA GLY A 102 -4.20 -18.28 -14.62
C GLY A 102 -3.49 -17.36 -15.62
N SER A 103 -3.64 -16.04 -15.49
CA SER A 103 -2.97 -15.05 -16.35
C SER A 103 -2.80 -13.71 -15.62
N PHE A 104 -1.94 -12.85 -16.16
CA PHE A 104 -1.85 -11.47 -15.68
C PHE A 104 -3.16 -10.70 -15.88
N ALA A 105 -3.82 -10.89 -17.01
CA ALA A 105 -5.10 -10.24 -17.29
C ALA A 105 -6.17 -10.61 -16.27
N ASP A 106 -6.26 -11.89 -15.90
CA ASP A 106 -7.20 -12.37 -14.88
C ASP A 106 -6.85 -11.83 -13.50
N PHE A 107 -5.59 -11.83 -13.14
CA PHE A 107 -5.12 -11.20 -11.90
C PHE A 107 -5.49 -9.72 -11.84
N LYS A 108 -5.16 -8.96 -12.88
CA LYS A 108 -5.45 -7.52 -12.97
C LYS A 108 -6.94 -7.24 -12.83
N ALA A 109 -7.78 -8.02 -13.49
CA ALA A 109 -9.23 -7.90 -13.41
C ALA A 109 -9.74 -8.19 -11.99
N GLN A 110 -9.27 -9.28 -11.36
CA GLN A 110 -9.67 -9.65 -10.00
C GLN A 110 -9.20 -8.64 -8.96
N PHE A 111 -7.95 -8.16 -9.07
CA PHE A 111 -7.42 -7.16 -8.15
C PHE A 111 -8.18 -5.84 -8.26
N THR A 112 -8.42 -5.38 -9.48
CA THR A 112 -9.18 -4.15 -9.74
C THR A 112 -10.61 -4.25 -9.20
N ASP A 113 -11.30 -5.36 -9.46
CA ASP A 113 -12.65 -5.60 -8.96
C ASP A 113 -12.69 -5.63 -7.42
N ALA A 114 -11.73 -6.30 -6.78
CA ALA A 114 -11.62 -6.32 -5.32
C ALA A 114 -11.39 -4.92 -4.73
N ALA A 115 -10.56 -4.10 -5.37
CA ALA A 115 -10.27 -2.74 -4.95
C ALA A 115 -11.49 -1.81 -5.12
N ILE A 116 -12.24 -1.94 -6.23
CA ILE A 116 -13.48 -1.19 -6.47
C ILE A 116 -14.53 -1.56 -5.40
N LYS A 117 -14.69 -2.84 -5.11
CA LYS A 117 -15.70 -3.37 -4.19
C LYS A 117 -15.32 -3.24 -2.71
N ASN A 118 -14.08 -2.86 -2.40
CA ASN A 118 -13.66 -2.62 -1.02
C ASN A 118 -14.45 -1.43 -0.46
N PHE A 119 -15.47 -1.74 0.34
CA PHE A 119 -16.43 -0.75 0.82
C PHE A 119 -15.79 0.22 1.82
N GLY A 120 -15.99 1.51 1.59
CA GLY A 120 -15.46 2.56 2.45
C GLY A 120 -13.97 2.77 2.28
N SER A 121 -13.28 3.05 3.39
CA SER A 121 -11.84 3.27 3.45
C SER A 121 -11.10 1.95 3.68
N GLY A 122 -10.01 1.76 2.98
CA GLY A 122 -9.22 0.54 3.13
C GLY A 122 -8.11 0.40 2.09
N TRP A 123 -7.62 -0.83 1.96
CA TRP A 123 -6.48 -1.20 1.14
C TRP A 123 -6.78 -2.52 0.42
N THR A 124 -6.30 -2.68 -0.79
CA THR A 124 -6.32 -3.97 -1.48
C THR A 124 -4.89 -4.42 -1.75
N TRP A 125 -4.62 -5.68 -1.46
CA TRP A 125 -3.28 -6.26 -1.40
C TRP A 125 -3.16 -7.45 -2.33
N LEU A 126 -2.00 -7.59 -2.96
CA LEU A 126 -1.47 -8.86 -3.43
C LEU A 126 -0.54 -9.39 -2.33
N VAL A 127 -0.80 -10.60 -1.86
CA VAL A 127 0.01 -11.24 -0.81
C VAL A 127 0.51 -12.62 -1.26
N LYS A 128 1.65 -13.05 -0.69
CA LYS A 128 2.12 -14.42 -0.73
C LYS A 128 1.71 -15.12 0.57
N LYS A 129 0.94 -16.18 0.47
CA LYS A 129 0.53 -17.00 1.62
C LYS A 129 1.66 -17.92 2.06
N SER A 130 1.52 -18.50 3.25
CA SER A 130 2.48 -19.46 3.82
C SER A 130 2.69 -20.70 2.96
N ASP A 131 1.71 -21.09 2.13
CA ASP A 131 1.81 -22.17 1.15
C ASP A 131 2.51 -21.76 -0.18
N GLY A 132 2.98 -20.51 -0.27
CA GLY A 132 3.65 -19.93 -1.44
C GLY A 132 2.71 -19.42 -2.54
N LYS A 133 1.41 -19.66 -2.43
CA LYS A 133 0.43 -19.17 -3.41
C LYS A 133 0.15 -17.67 -3.19
N LEU A 134 -0.13 -17.00 -4.28
CA LEU A 134 -0.57 -15.60 -4.23
C LEU A 134 -2.07 -15.52 -4.00
N ALA A 135 -2.49 -14.48 -3.30
CA ALA A 135 -3.89 -14.17 -3.06
C ALA A 135 -4.14 -12.66 -3.07
N ILE A 136 -5.36 -12.27 -3.38
CA ILE A 136 -5.85 -10.89 -3.27
C ILE A 136 -6.60 -10.78 -1.95
N VAL A 137 -6.26 -9.78 -1.14
CA VAL A 137 -6.87 -9.52 0.17
C VAL A 137 -7.27 -8.07 0.25
N SER A 138 -8.49 -7.79 0.71
CA SER A 138 -8.93 -6.43 1.03
C SER A 138 -9.00 -6.25 2.55
N THR A 139 -8.51 -5.13 3.03
CA THR A 139 -8.57 -4.74 4.44
C THR A 139 -9.32 -3.42 4.60
N SER A 140 -10.01 -3.26 5.71
CA SER A 140 -10.72 -2.02 6.04
C SER A 140 -9.84 -1.10 6.88
N ASN A 141 -10.03 0.20 6.73
CA ASN A 141 -9.36 1.24 7.52
C ASN A 141 -7.83 1.12 7.48
N ALA A 142 -7.19 0.89 8.62
CA ALA A 142 -5.75 0.73 8.77
C ALA A 142 -5.28 -0.74 8.65
N GLY A 143 -6.19 -1.68 8.38
CA GLY A 143 -5.85 -3.10 8.31
C GLY A 143 -4.68 -3.40 7.38
N THR A 144 -3.83 -4.35 7.78
CA THR A 144 -2.60 -4.69 7.08
C THR A 144 -2.32 -6.19 7.14
N PRO A 145 -1.74 -6.80 6.10
CA PRO A 145 -1.33 -8.21 6.12
C PRO A 145 -0.27 -8.54 7.18
N LEU A 146 0.43 -7.55 7.74
CA LEU A 146 1.43 -7.75 8.79
C LEU A 146 0.87 -8.37 10.08
N THR A 147 -0.44 -8.33 10.27
CA THR A 147 -1.11 -9.01 11.39
C THR A 147 -1.41 -10.48 11.11
N THR A 148 -1.04 -10.97 9.94
CA THR A 148 -1.20 -12.35 9.50
C THR A 148 0.16 -12.98 9.18
N ASP A 149 0.18 -14.22 8.73
CA ASP A 149 1.37 -14.92 8.24
C ASP A 149 1.62 -14.71 6.73
N ALA A 150 0.81 -13.88 6.08
CA ALA A 150 0.98 -13.55 4.67
C ALA A 150 2.03 -12.44 4.45
N THR A 151 2.79 -12.55 3.37
CA THR A 151 3.77 -11.54 2.96
C THR A 151 3.14 -10.58 1.96
N PRO A 152 3.06 -9.27 2.24
CA PRO A 152 2.56 -8.28 1.28
C PRO A 152 3.53 -8.10 0.12
N LEU A 153 3.00 -8.08 -1.10
CA LEU A 153 3.76 -7.91 -2.35
C LEU A 153 3.46 -6.60 -3.05
N LEU A 154 2.19 -6.20 -3.09
CA LEU A 154 1.66 -5.01 -3.76
C LEU A 154 0.46 -4.50 -2.98
N THR A 155 0.26 -3.20 -2.95
CA THR A 155 -0.97 -2.61 -2.41
C THR A 155 -1.44 -1.42 -3.22
N VAL A 156 -2.74 -1.17 -3.15
CA VAL A 156 -3.37 0.08 -3.57
C VAL A 156 -4.19 0.65 -2.42
N ASP A 157 -4.00 1.94 -2.17
CA ASP A 157 -4.81 2.70 -1.22
C ASP A 157 -6.15 3.05 -1.84
N VAL A 158 -7.26 2.65 -1.22
CA VAL A 158 -8.61 2.98 -1.67
C VAL A 158 -9.37 3.86 -0.67
N TRP A 159 -8.68 4.47 0.27
CA TRP A 159 -9.19 5.64 0.99
C TRP A 159 -9.48 6.76 -0.01
N GLU A 160 -10.54 7.52 0.17
CA GLU A 160 -10.88 8.61 -0.74
C GLU A 160 -9.79 9.66 -0.85
N HIS A 161 -9.02 9.91 0.22
CA HIS A 161 -7.90 10.85 0.18
C HIS A 161 -6.81 10.46 -0.85
N ALA A 162 -6.74 9.20 -1.26
CA ALA A 162 -5.78 8.74 -2.26
C ALA A 162 -6.13 9.19 -3.68
N TYR A 163 -7.40 9.44 -3.98
CA TYR A 163 -7.84 9.68 -5.36
C TYR A 163 -8.85 10.84 -5.53
N TYR A 164 -9.40 11.40 -4.46
CA TYR A 164 -10.52 12.35 -4.60
C TYR A 164 -10.12 13.65 -5.32
N ILE A 165 -8.90 14.14 -5.14
CA ILE A 165 -8.42 15.36 -5.82
C ILE A 165 -8.41 15.18 -7.34
N ASP A 166 -7.88 14.05 -7.83
CA ASP A 166 -7.70 13.82 -9.26
C ASP A 166 -8.93 13.18 -9.93
N TYR A 167 -9.67 12.36 -9.20
CA TYR A 167 -10.73 11.52 -9.76
C TYR A 167 -12.09 11.70 -9.09
N ARG A 168 -12.19 12.53 -8.06
CA ARG A 168 -13.39 12.70 -7.23
C ARG A 168 -13.85 11.33 -6.71
N ASN A 169 -15.13 11.01 -6.88
CA ASN A 169 -15.71 9.72 -6.47
C ASN A 169 -15.45 8.57 -7.45
N ALA A 170 -14.72 8.81 -8.53
CA ALA A 170 -14.48 7.81 -9.58
C ALA A 170 -13.30 6.89 -9.25
N ARG A 171 -13.43 6.05 -8.21
CA ARG A 171 -12.42 5.03 -7.84
C ARG A 171 -12.01 4.16 -9.03
N PRO A 172 -12.91 3.69 -9.93
CA PRO A 172 -12.49 2.92 -11.10
C PRO A 172 -11.49 3.64 -12.00
N GLY A 173 -11.65 4.95 -12.21
CA GLY A 173 -10.71 5.77 -12.99
C GLY A 173 -9.33 5.85 -12.35
N TYR A 174 -9.28 6.04 -11.03
CA TYR A 174 -8.03 5.98 -10.27
C TYR A 174 -7.32 4.63 -10.41
N LEU A 175 -8.06 3.53 -10.32
CA LEU A 175 -7.50 2.19 -10.44
C LEU A 175 -6.99 1.88 -11.85
N GLU A 176 -7.63 2.41 -12.89
CA GLU A 176 -7.13 2.30 -14.26
C GLU A 176 -5.74 2.93 -14.40
N HIS A 177 -5.57 4.13 -13.82
CA HIS A 177 -4.29 4.84 -13.82
C HIS A 177 -3.23 4.24 -12.88
N PHE A 178 -3.63 3.59 -11.78
CA PHE A 178 -2.74 2.88 -10.88
C PHE A 178 -1.86 1.85 -11.61
N TRP A 179 -2.41 1.10 -12.55
CA TRP A 179 -1.68 0.07 -13.29
C TRP A 179 -0.54 0.62 -14.14
N ALA A 180 -0.60 1.89 -14.55
CA ALA A 180 0.49 2.56 -15.27
C ALA A 180 1.69 2.91 -14.38
N LEU A 181 1.55 2.81 -13.06
CA LEU A 181 2.54 3.20 -12.08
C LEU A 181 3.12 2.03 -11.28
N VAL A 182 2.60 0.81 -11.44
CA VAL A 182 3.02 -0.34 -10.61
C VAL A 182 4.52 -0.61 -10.79
N ASN A 183 5.23 -0.60 -9.66
CA ASN A 183 6.66 -0.92 -9.58
C ASN A 183 6.86 -2.44 -9.42
N TRP A 184 6.95 -3.15 -10.53
CA TRP A 184 7.11 -4.60 -10.52
C TRP A 184 8.46 -5.07 -9.97
N GLU A 185 9.49 -4.22 -9.98
CA GLU A 185 10.78 -4.52 -9.35
C GLU A 185 10.63 -4.62 -7.83
N PHE A 186 9.85 -3.72 -7.24
CA PHE A 186 9.53 -3.77 -5.82
C PHE A 186 8.71 -5.02 -5.46
N VAL A 187 7.72 -5.38 -6.29
CA VAL A 187 6.94 -6.60 -6.13
C VAL A 187 7.86 -7.84 -6.19
N ALA A 188 8.79 -7.89 -7.15
CA ALA A 188 9.75 -8.98 -7.28
C ALA A 188 10.66 -9.11 -6.05
N LYS A 189 11.13 -7.98 -5.49
CA LYS A 189 11.91 -7.95 -4.26
C LYS A 189 11.13 -8.54 -3.09
N ASN A 190 9.87 -8.16 -2.93
CA ASN A 190 9.01 -8.68 -1.86
C ASN A 190 8.69 -10.18 -2.04
N LEU A 191 8.54 -10.63 -3.28
CA LEU A 191 8.30 -12.06 -3.58
C LEU A 191 9.49 -12.92 -3.21
N ALA A 192 10.71 -12.39 -3.36
CA ALA A 192 11.97 -13.09 -3.10
C ALA A 192 12.35 -13.10 -1.60
N ALA A 193 11.77 -12.21 -0.81
CA ALA A 193 11.98 -12.16 0.63
C ALA A 193 11.14 -13.23 1.34
#